data_84a70135f660744751eede7084f5e197
#
_entry.id   84a70135f660744751eede7084f5e197
#
_cell.length_a   1.000
_cell.length_b   1.000
_cell.length_c   1.000
_cell.angle_alpha   90.00
_cell.angle_beta   90.00
_cell.angle_gamma   90.00
#
_symmetry.space_group_name_H-M   'P 1'
#
loop_
_entity.id
_entity.type
_entity.pdbx_description
1 polymer ?
#
loop_
_entity_poly.entity_id
_entity_poly.type
_entity_poly.pdbx_seq_one_letter_code
_entity_poly.pdbx_strand_id
1 'polypeptide(L)'
;MEINMKLHDLFYKFILEYEVELSVARKEEDFKRPFGKMVRQDIAGIIGEHLQENIYKVKGSVGAGRWTDVPWIAVFDKRITTSAQRGVYIVYLLNKDTKELYLTLNQGATDVAQGGNGSVKPTFTRIATANNGKTAENLQSRANSIRSKIGQFAGLKSDSIDTGSKAYDAGCIYYVKYTLDSLPEDEKLYLDLQKFIEAYQVYYDIVFTASNIGDLAKEGENDLKADDQIGKIAAFINTKGFKYDDNLLKNFFLSLKTKPFVLLAGTSGTGKTRLVRLFAEAIGAYGSGRYKQVAVKPDWSDSTDLFGHVNLDNKFVPGAIIEFIKKAADDQEKLPYILCLDEMNLARVEYYFSDFLSVMETRDWDEDEIVTDNLVPKICYSGDKDAEKIYADLMIPENLYIVGTVNMDETTFPFSKKVLDRANTIEFSYVDFNLPDEISVKEAETVEVNNDFLRADYLNLRTDCSDHWETVKNINDKLSEINGVLEKGDAHFGYRMRDEVIFYMLYNEELGLLSEKEAFDNQIMQKVLPRIQGSSELTANILRDLFKICAGSFTGKNGQTDGCKMENYLAENDPADYPKSAEKICKMLRRYEDDDFTSFWI
;
A
#
# COMPACT_ATOMS: atom_id res chain seq x y z
N MET A 1 20.83 -24.73 31.12
CA MET A 1 21.06 -23.54 31.97
C MET A 1 20.86 -22.34 31.00
N GLU A 2 19.66 -21.81 30.90
CA GLU A 2 19.43 -20.53 30.26
C GLU A 2 20.09 -19.47 31.14
N ILE A 3 21.13 -18.84 30.64
CA ILE A 3 21.71 -17.67 31.27
C ILE A 3 20.67 -16.57 31.12
N ASN A 4 19.99 -16.24 32.19
CA ASN A 4 19.04 -15.12 32.25
C ASN A 4 19.88 -13.84 32.04
N MET A 5 20.05 -13.40 30.76
CA MET A 5 20.83 -12.23 30.45
C MET A 5 20.07 -10.98 30.95
N LYS A 6 20.75 -10.19 31.79
CA LYS A 6 20.18 -8.96 32.34
C LYS A 6 20.18 -7.86 31.29
N LEU A 7 19.14 -7.02 31.27
CA LEU A 7 19.02 -5.86 30.37
C LEU A 7 20.19 -4.88 30.59
N HIS A 8 20.61 -4.69 31.86
CA HIS A 8 21.79 -3.90 32.22
C HIS A 8 23.05 -4.36 31.46
N ASP A 9 23.33 -5.66 31.49
CA ASP A 9 24.55 -6.21 30.88
C ASP A 9 24.53 -6.02 29.34
N LEU A 10 23.38 -6.19 28.75
CA LEU A 10 23.19 -5.98 27.30
C LEU A 10 23.34 -4.52 26.91
N PHE A 11 22.76 -3.58 27.67
CA PHE A 11 22.94 -2.16 27.45
C PHE A 11 24.36 -1.70 27.69
N TYR A 12 25.02 -2.23 28.74
CA TYR A 12 26.43 -1.94 28.98
C TYR A 12 27.30 -2.35 27.79
N LYS A 13 27.10 -3.56 27.29
CA LYS A 13 27.79 -4.06 26.08
C LYS A 13 27.41 -3.23 24.84
N PHE A 14 26.15 -2.86 24.66
CA PHE A 14 25.68 -2.05 23.56
C PHE A 14 26.37 -0.69 23.51
N ILE A 15 26.46 0.01 24.64
CA ILE A 15 27.13 1.31 24.75
C ILE A 15 28.63 1.19 24.52
N LEU A 16 29.26 0.16 25.11
CA LEU A 16 30.72 0.01 25.13
C LEU A 16 31.26 -0.37 23.74
N GLU A 17 30.63 -1.34 23.07
CA GLU A 17 31.24 -2.05 21.94
C GLU A 17 30.69 -1.58 20.55
N TYR A 18 29.58 -0.84 20.49
CA TYR A 18 28.93 -0.54 19.21
C TYR A 18 29.82 0.16 18.19
N GLU A 19 30.61 1.14 18.60
CA GLU A 19 31.51 1.90 17.72
C GLU A 19 32.55 0.98 17.05
N VAL A 20 33.12 0.06 17.82
CA VAL A 20 34.09 -0.93 17.33
C VAL A 20 33.43 -1.88 16.34
N GLU A 21 32.29 -2.44 16.72
CA GLU A 21 31.50 -3.36 15.89
C GLU A 21 31.05 -2.71 14.58
N LEU A 22 30.61 -1.43 14.62
CA LEU A 22 30.27 -0.64 13.43
C LEU A 22 31.47 -0.52 12.49
N SER A 23 32.66 -0.22 13.02
CA SER A 23 33.86 -0.06 12.22
C SER A 23 34.29 -1.33 11.48
N VAL A 24 34.08 -2.49 12.12
CA VAL A 24 34.35 -3.82 11.53
C VAL A 24 33.26 -4.19 10.52
N ALA A 25 31.98 -4.02 10.87
CA ALA A 25 30.86 -4.33 10.00
C ALA A 25 30.89 -3.55 8.68
N ARG A 26 31.35 -2.28 8.70
CA ARG A 26 31.53 -1.46 7.49
C ARG A 26 32.68 -1.92 6.61
N LYS A 27 33.73 -2.52 7.15
CA LYS A 27 34.88 -3.04 6.39
C LYS A 27 34.61 -4.40 5.76
N GLU A 28 33.88 -5.26 6.47
CA GLU A 28 33.63 -6.64 6.08
C GLU A 28 32.28 -6.83 5.34
N GLU A 29 31.48 -5.75 5.20
CA GLU A 29 30.11 -5.79 4.64
C GLU A 29 29.20 -6.83 5.33
N ASP A 30 29.48 -7.19 6.58
CA ASP A 30 28.78 -8.22 7.33
C ASP A 30 27.64 -7.64 8.18
N PHE A 31 26.45 -7.64 7.61
CA PHE A 31 25.22 -7.20 8.29
C PHE A 31 24.72 -8.19 9.35
N LYS A 32 25.10 -9.48 9.27
CA LYS A 32 24.56 -10.56 10.11
C LYS A 32 25.37 -10.85 11.36
N ARG A 33 26.30 -9.99 11.75
CA ARG A 33 27.14 -10.19 12.93
C ARG A 33 26.33 -10.46 14.20
N PRO A 34 26.86 -11.28 15.13
CA PRO A 34 26.18 -11.64 16.39
C PRO A 34 25.75 -10.42 17.21
N PHE A 35 26.57 -9.35 17.23
CA PHE A 35 26.25 -8.11 17.92
C PHE A 35 24.99 -7.42 17.35
N GLY A 36 24.85 -7.39 16.03
CA GLY A 36 23.62 -6.88 15.39
C GLY A 36 22.39 -7.72 15.73
N LYS A 37 22.56 -9.05 15.92
CA LYS A 37 21.50 -9.93 16.40
C LYS A 37 21.11 -9.58 17.85
N MET A 38 22.09 -9.35 18.72
CA MET A 38 21.85 -8.91 20.09
C MET A 38 20.95 -7.67 20.17
N VAL A 39 21.25 -6.64 19.36
CA VAL A 39 20.44 -5.41 19.34
C VAL A 39 19.04 -5.66 18.78
N ARG A 40 18.92 -6.41 17.69
CA ARG A 40 17.63 -6.63 16.99
C ARG A 40 16.72 -7.62 17.69
N GLN A 41 17.26 -8.64 18.39
CA GLN A 41 16.49 -9.75 18.95
C GLN A 41 16.61 -9.83 20.46
N ASP A 42 17.82 -9.88 21.02
CA ASP A 42 17.96 -10.20 22.44
C ASP A 42 17.49 -9.02 23.31
N ILE A 43 17.94 -7.78 23.06
CA ILE A 43 17.49 -6.60 23.80
C ILE A 43 16.00 -6.33 23.55
N ALA A 44 15.57 -6.40 22.29
CA ALA A 44 14.17 -6.17 21.95
C ALA A 44 13.24 -7.23 22.58
N GLY A 45 13.66 -8.48 22.63
CA GLY A 45 12.92 -9.58 23.27
C GLY A 45 12.75 -9.36 24.77
N ILE A 46 13.85 -9.10 25.50
CA ILE A 46 13.81 -8.86 26.94
C ILE A 46 12.93 -7.66 27.30
N ILE A 47 12.99 -6.56 26.54
CA ILE A 47 12.09 -5.43 26.75
C ILE A 47 10.64 -5.84 26.47
N GLY A 48 10.40 -6.62 25.42
CA GLY A 48 9.07 -7.08 25.01
C GLY A 48 8.40 -7.96 26.08
N GLU A 49 9.14 -8.82 26.76
CA GLU A 49 8.62 -9.68 27.85
C GLU A 49 8.02 -8.90 29.03
N HIS A 50 8.38 -7.62 29.20
CA HIS A 50 7.87 -6.74 30.26
C HIS A 50 6.72 -5.85 29.79
N LEU A 51 6.23 -6.02 28.55
CA LEU A 51 5.18 -5.22 27.94
C LEU A 51 3.99 -6.08 27.51
N GLN A 52 2.82 -5.48 27.37
CA GLN A 52 1.64 -6.18 26.85
C GLN A 52 1.78 -6.36 25.33
N GLU A 53 2.03 -7.58 24.90
CA GLU A 53 2.30 -7.95 23.50
C GLU A 53 1.16 -7.55 22.55
N ASN A 54 -0.10 -7.59 23.00
CA ASN A 54 -1.27 -7.16 22.21
C ASN A 54 -1.31 -5.65 21.94
N ILE A 55 -0.61 -4.83 22.76
CA ILE A 55 -0.59 -3.37 22.62
C ILE A 55 0.74 -2.90 22.07
N TYR A 56 1.84 -3.45 22.55
CA TYR A 56 3.18 -2.95 22.23
C TYR A 56 3.96 -3.89 21.32
N LYS A 57 4.78 -3.30 20.46
CA LYS A 57 5.75 -3.99 19.61
C LYS A 57 7.13 -3.41 19.89
N VAL A 58 8.11 -4.26 20.10
CA VAL A 58 9.50 -3.83 20.29
C VAL A 58 10.33 -4.24 19.08
N LYS A 59 11.15 -3.32 18.57
CA LYS A 59 12.02 -3.57 17.42
C LYS A 59 13.37 -2.89 17.63
N GLY A 60 14.46 -3.62 17.43
CA GLY A 60 15.81 -3.08 17.42
C GLY A 60 16.32 -2.91 15.99
N SER A 61 17.18 -1.92 15.76
CA SER A 61 17.83 -1.70 14.47
C SER A 61 19.26 -1.20 14.63
N VAL A 62 20.13 -1.75 13.80
CA VAL A 62 21.51 -1.26 13.59
C VAL A 62 21.67 -0.69 12.17
N GLY A 63 20.57 -0.49 11.45
CA GLY A 63 20.51 -0.03 10.07
C GLY A 63 19.90 -1.08 9.13
N ALA A 64 19.49 -0.65 7.93
CA ALA A 64 18.97 -1.49 6.85
C ALA A 64 20.03 -1.64 5.77
N GLY A 65 20.51 -2.86 5.52
CA GLY A 65 21.58 -3.16 4.57
C GLY A 65 22.98 -2.67 4.98
N ARG A 66 23.09 -1.55 5.65
CA ARG A 66 24.32 -0.96 6.19
C ARG A 66 24.12 -0.51 7.62
N TRP A 67 25.12 -0.69 8.49
CA TRP A 67 25.03 -0.26 9.88
C TRP A 67 24.98 1.27 9.99
N THR A 68 24.07 1.76 10.86
CA THR A 68 23.81 3.20 11.07
C THR A 68 24.74 3.82 12.09
N ASP A 69 24.90 5.14 12.06
CA ASP A 69 25.63 5.89 13.09
C ASP A 69 24.82 6.06 14.38
N VAL A 70 23.49 5.97 14.32
CA VAL A 70 22.58 6.05 15.47
C VAL A 70 21.72 4.78 15.52
N PRO A 71 22.19 3.70 16.16
CA PRO A 71 21.39 2.49 16.36
C PRO A 71 20.31 2.74 17.41
N TRP A 72 19.20 1.99 17.28
CA TRP A 72 18.05 2.22 18.14
C TRP A 72 17.29 0.94 18.51
N ILE A 73 16.56 0.99 19.64
CA ILE A 73 15.55 0.00 20.03
C ILE A 73 14.26 0.78 20.34
N ALA A 74 13.21 0.56 19.56
CA ALA A 74 11.94 1.27 19.69
C ALA A 74 10.84 0.40 20.26
N VAL A 75 9.97 1.03 21.07
CA VAL A 75 8.72 0.46 21.58
C VAL A 75 7.58 1.24 20.95
N PHE A 76 6.81 0.57 20.13
CA PHE A 76 5.66 1.11 19.43
C PHE A 76 4.36 0.71 20.13
N ASP A 77 3.45 1.65 20.34
CA ASP A 77 2.07 1.33 20.61
C ASP A 77 1.37 1.08 19.27
N LYS A 78 0.92 -0.15 19.03
CA LYS A 78 0.30 -0.58 17.77
C LYS A 78 -0.94 0.25 17.40
N ARG A 79 -1.56 0.90 18.38
CA ARG A 79 -2.71 1.80 18.18
C ARG A 79 -2.31 3.18 17.65
N ILE A 80 -1.01 3.54 17.75
CA ILE A 80 -0.46 4.85 17.33
C ILE A 80 0.40 4.68 16.09
N THR A 81 1.40 3.80 16.14
CA THR A 81 2.33 3.52 15.04
C THR A 81 3.06 2.20 15.24
N THR A 82 3.48 1.59 14.14
CA THR A 82 4.38 0.42 14.14
C THR A 82 5.72 0.72 13.46
N SER A 83 5.95 1.99 13.06
CA SER A 83 7.11 2.45 12.31
C SER A 83 7.86 3.56 13.05
N ALA A 84 9.19 3.51 13.05
CA ALA A 84 10.05 4.57 13.59
C ALA A 84 10.06 5.85 12.74
N GLN A 85 9.44 5.82 11.57
CA GLN A 85 9.37 6.94 10.64
C GLN A 85 8.16 7.83 10.90
N ARG A 86 7.09 7.27 11.47
CA ARG A 86 5.77 7.89 11.62
C ARG A 86 5.32 7.93 13.07
N GLY A 87 4.54 8.97 13.40
CA GLY A 87 3.89 9.10 14.69
C GLY A 87 4.85 9.33 15.86
N VAL A 88 4.36 9.08 17.06
CA VAL A 88 5.12 9.18 18.32
C VAL A 88 5.40 7.78 18.82
N TYR A 89 6.60 7.53 19.33
CA TYR A 89 7.02 6.24 19.85
C TYR A 89 8.11 6.40 20.94
N ILE A 90 8.29 5.38 21.74
CA ILE A 90 9.39 5.32 22.72
C ILE A 90 10.59 4.72 22.01
N VAL A 91 11.81 5.27 22.23
CA VAL A 91 13.01 4.73 21.59
C VAL A 91 14.26 4.94 22.44
N TYR A 92 15.08 3.90 22.53
CA TYR A 92 16.45 3.98 22.98
C TYR A 92 17.34 4.33 21.81
N LEU A 93 18.08 5.43 21.90
CA LEU A 93 18.99 5.96 20.88
C LEU A 93 20.42 5.98 21.44
N LEU A 94 21.36 5.36 20.76
CA LEU A 94 22.75 5.38 21.18
C LEU A 94 23.55 6.41 20.35
N ASN A 95 24.12 7.40 21.03
CA ASN A 95 25.20 8.20 20.45
C ASN A 95 26.51 7.42 20.64
N LYS A 96 27.04 6.90 19.52
CA LYS A 96 28.25 6.07 19.50
C LYS A 96 29.50 6.85 19.90
N ASP A 97 29.56 8.16 19.59
CA ASP A 97 30.73 9.01 19.75
C ASP A 97 30.89 9.43 21.23
N THR A 98 29.77 9.78 21.90
CA THR A 98 29.76 10.14 23.32
C THR A 98 29.53 8.96 24.25
N LYS A 99 29.15 7.78 23.72
CA LYS A 99 28.76 6.59 24.47
C LYS A 99 27.61 6.85 25.47
N GLU A 100 26.63 7.61 25.01
CA GLU A 100 25.45 7.97 25.76
C GLU A 100 24.21 7.28 25.17
N LEU A 101 23.43 6.61 26.00
CA LEU A 101 22.16 5.98 25.64
C LEU A 101 21.01 6.85 26.13
N TYR A 102 20.14 7.25 25.22
CA TYR A 102 18.96 8.06 25.51
C TYR A 102 17.70 7.22 25.39
N LEU A 103 16.95 7.07 26.48
CA LEU A 103 15.57 6.61 26.43
C LEU A 103 14.69 7.82 26.18
N THR A 104 13.94 7.85 25.07
CA THR A 104 13.18 9.02 24.65
C THR A 104 11.74 8.66 24.30
N LEU A 105 10.81 9.58 24.54
CA LEU A 105 9.57 9.67 23.78
C LEU A 105 9.86 10.58 22.60
N ASN A 106 9.79 10.04 21.40
CA ASN A 106 10.24 10.70 20.17
C ASN A 106 9.19 10.62 19.08
N GLN A 107 9.42 11.26 17.97
CA GLN A 107 8.52 11.27 16.82
C GLN A 107 9.27 10.97 15.53
N GLY A 108 8.57 10.35 14.56
CA GLY A 108 9.11 10.06 13.24
C GLY A 108 9.51 11.33 12.49
N ALA A 109 10.67 11.29 11.82
CA ALA A 109 11.24 12.44 11.12
C ALA A 109 10.71 12.59 9.68
N THR A 110 10.20 11.50 9.10
CA THR A 110 9.69 11.48 7.71
C THR A 110 8.25 11.98 7.60
N ASP A 111 7.46 11.83 8.67
CA ASP A 111 6.08 12.29 8.70
C ASP A 111 5.88 13.27 9.85
N VAL A 112 6.04 14.54 9.57
CA VAL A 112 5.61 15.60 10.49
C VAL A 112 4.26 16.11 10.04
N ALA A 113 3.29 16.06 10.95
CA ALA A 113 1.99 16.67 10.72
C ALA A 113 2.16 18.14 10.34
N GLN A 114 1.59 18.56 9.24
CA GLN A 114 1.40 19.99 8.99
C GLN A 114 0.43 20.52 10.06
N GLY A 115 0.93 21.41 10.88
CA GLY A 115 0.14 22.07 11.90
C GLY A 115 -0.88 22.99 11.27
N GLY A 116 -2.11 22.53 11.16
CA GLY A 116 -3.26 23.40 11.29
C GLY A 116 -3.36 23.79 12.77
N ASN A 117 -3.56 25.05 13.09
CA ASN A 117 -3.79 25.52 14.46
C ASN A 117 -4.92 24.71 15.11
N GLY A 118 -4.55 23.81 16.03
CA GLY A 118 -5.51 23.16 16.91
C GLY A 118 -6.00 21.75 16.58
N SER A 119 -5.63 21.15 15.44
CA SER A 119 -6.07 19.80 15.06
C SER A 119 -5.37 18.72 15.87
N VAL A 120 -6.13 17.83 16.48
CA VAL A 120 -5.68 16.82 17.45
C VAL A 120 -5.24 15.52 16.75
N LYS A 121 -5.43 15.38 15.43
CA LYS A 121 -4.97 14.23 14.66
C LYS A 121 -3.77 14.57 13.81
N PRO A 122 -2.70 13.77 13.85
CA PRO A 122 -1.54 14.01 12.99
C PRO A 122 -1.88 13.65 11.54
N THR A 123 -2.08 14.66 10.71
CA THR A 123 -1.95 14.49 9.26
C THR A 123 -0.47 14.30 8.98
N PHE A 124 -0.06 13.15 8.47
CA PHE A 124 1.34 12.85 8.23
C PHE A 124 1.71 13.39 6.85
N THR A 125 2.48 14.48 6.83
CA THR A 125 3.06 15.02 5.60
C THR A 125 4.57 14.83 5.63
N ARG A 126 5.11 14.37 4.51
CA ARG A 126 6.53 14.11 4.31
C ARG A 126 7.34 15.40 4.39
N ILE A 127 8.45 15.38 5.11
CA ILE A 127 9.44 16.44 5.09
C ILE A 127 10.46 16.10 4.00
N ALA A 128 10.48 16.90 2.92
CA ALA A 128 11.49 16.76 1.90
C ALA A 128 12.90 16.90 2.51
N THR A 129 13.75 15.91 2.26
CA THR A 129 15.14 15.81 2.75
C THR A 129 16.06 16.96 2.31
N ALA A 130 15.62 17.85 1.42
CA ALA A 130 16.41 18.92 0.84
C ALA A 130 16.67 20.13 1.76
N ASN A 131 16.06 20.25 2.95
CA ASN A 131 16.22 21.40 3.85
C ASN A 131 16.28 20.99 5.33
N ASN A 132 17.39 20.40 5.75
CA ASN A 132 17.64 19.94 7.13
C ASN A 132 17.28 20.96 8.25
N GLY A 133 17.30 22.26 7.99
CA GLY A 133 16.93 23.29 8.97
C GLY A 133 15.42 23.37 9.24
N LYS A 134 14.60 23.43 8.23
CA LYS A 134 13.13 23.52 8.38
C LYS A 134 12.51 22.26 8.99
N THR A 135 13.07 21.09 8.71
CA THR A 135 12.65 19.82 9.30
C THR A 135 12.86 19.80 10.81
N ALA A 136 14.03 20.21 11.28
CA ALA A 136 14.32 20.25 12.71
C ALA A 136 13.43 21.27 13.45
N GLU A 137 13.17 22.45 12.87
CA GLU A 137 12.28 23.48 13.44
C GLU A 137 10.83 22.95 13.58
N ASN A 138 10.32 22.25 12.57
CA ASN A 138 8.98 21.68 12.59
C ASN A 138 8.86 20.56 13.64
N LEU A 139 9.85 19.67 13.74
CA LEU A 139 9.89 18.62 14.76
C LEU A 139 9.92 19.20 16.16
N GLN A 140 10.72 20.23 16.39
CA GLN A 140 10.84 20.88 17.69
C GLN A 140 9.56 21.62 18.08
N SER A 141 8.92 22.31 17.13
CA SER A 141 7.62 22.97 17.34
C SER A 141 6.55 21.95 17.75
N ARG A 142 6.51 20.80 17.07
CA ARG A 142 5.58 19.73 17.41
C ARG A 142 5.89 19.08 18.75
N ALA A 143 7.15 18.81 19.06
CA ALA A 143 7.53 18.30 20.38
C ALA A 143 7.06 19.23 21.51
N ASN A 144 7.20 20.54 21.32
CA ASN A 144 6.70 21.55 22.25
C ASN A 144 5.17 21.51 22.38
N SER A 145 4.45 21.40 21.26
CA SER A 145 2.99 21.29 21.27
C SER A 145 2.52 20.01 21.98
N ILE A 146 3.18 18.88 21.76
CA ILE A 146 2.86 17.63 22.46
C ILE A 146 3.11 17.78 23.96
N ARG A 147 4.27 18.32 24.38
CA ARG A 147 4.58 18.57 25.81
C ARG A 147 3.53 19.44 26.50
N SER A 148 3.06 20.51 25.83
CA SER A 148 2.03 21.39 26.38
C SER A 148 0.70 20.69 26.62
N LYS A 149 0.41 19.63 25.85
CA LYS A 149 -0.85 18.86 25.95
C LYS A 149 -0.78 17.74 26.97
N ILE A 150 0.32 16.98 26.98
CA ILE A 150 0.45 15.80 27.85
C ILE A 150 0.95 16.14 29.26
N GLY A 151 1.43 17.36 29.48
CA GLY A 151 1.91 17.82 30.80
C GLY A 151 3.32 17.40 31.13
N GLN A 152 3.75 17.58 32.38
CA GLN A 152 5.08 17.21 32.86
C GLN A 152 5.07 15.89 33.62
N PHE A 153 6.11 15.07 33.41
CA PHE A 153 6.30 13.80 34.09
C PHE A 153 7.52 13.86 35.00
N ALA A 154 7.37 13.44 36.25
CA ALA A 154 8.44 13.46 37.24
C ALA A 154 9.63 12.58 36.83
N GLY A 155 10.81 13.21 36.73
CA GLY A 155 12.05 12.52 36.36
C GLY A 155 12.30 12.39 34.85
N LEU A 156 11.40 12.89 33.98
CA LEU A 156 11.65 13.01 32.55
C LEU A 156 12.16 14.43 32.23
N LYS A 157 13.19 14.52 31.40
CA LYS A 157 13.77 15.78 30.95
C LYS A 157 13.22 16.18 29.58
N SER A 158 13.22 17.46 29.27
CA SER A 158 12.68 18.04 28.04
C SER A 158 13.58 19.11 27.39
N ASP A 159 14.79 19.26 27.89
CA ASP A 159 15.82 20.13 27.31
C ASP A 159 16.46 19.45 26.07
N SER A 160 17.50 20.05 25.51
CA SER A 160 18.15 19.55 24.31
C SER A 160 18.96 18.27 24.59
N ILE A 161 18.93 17.35 23.62
CA ILE A 161 19.75 16.13 23.61
C ILE A 161 20.72 16.16 22.42
N ASP A 162 21.72 15.31 22.47
CA ASP A 162 22.65 15.05 21.36
C ASP A 162 22.77 13.54 21.12
N THR A 163 21.98 13.03 20.19
CA THR A 163 22.00 11.61 19.81
C THR A 163 22.95 11.33 18.64
N GLY A 164 23.57 12.37 18.09
CA GLY A 164 24.31 12.33 16.83
C GLY A 164 23.43 12.48 15.58
N SER A 165 22.12 12.70 15.76
CA SER A 165 21.15 12.93 14.67
C SER A 165 20.26 14.13 14.96
N LYS A 166 20.38 15.17 14.16
CA LYS A 166 19.58 16.41 14.28
C LYS A 166 18.07 16.14 14.26
N ALA A 167 17.63 15.13 13.55
CA ALA A 167 16.22 14.78 13.46
C ALA A 167 15.69 14.16 14.76
N TYR A 168 16.43 13.20 15.34
CA TYR A 168 16.07 12.62 16.64
C TYR A 168 16.17 13.64 17.77
N ASP A 169 17.17 14.53 17.72
CA ASP A 169 17.34 15.58 18.73
C ASP A 169 16.16 16.55 18.72
N ALA A 170 15.76 17.03 17.54
CA ALA A 170 14.63 17.93 17.35
C ALA A 170 13.27 17.26 17.62
N GLY A 171 13.16 15.95 17.35
CA GLY A 171 11.95 15.16 17.56
C GLY A 171 11.70 14.74 19.01
N CYS A 172 12.67 14.90 19.89
CA CYS A 172 12.57 14.47 21.27
C CYS A 172 11.50 15.24 22.06
N ILE A 173 10.56 14.51 22.65
CA ILE A 173 9.52 15.05 23.54
C ILE A 173 10.00 15.02 24.98
N TYR A 174 10.40 13.85 25.46
CA TYR A 174 11.00 13.63 26.77
C TYR A 174 12.16 12.66 26.67
N TYR A 175 13.12 12.73 27.63
CA TYR A 175 14.22 11.79 27.68
C TYR A 175 14.73 11.51 29.10
N VAL A 176 15.40 10.38 29.23
CA VAL A 176 16.35 10.01 30.30
C VAL A 176 17.65 9.60 29.62
N LYS A 177 18.80 10.01 30.20
CA LYS A 177 20.12 9.72 29.67
C LYS A 177 20.87 8.77 30.58
N TYR A 178 21.54 7.78 30.01
CA TYR A 178 22.43 6.83 30.66
C TYR A 178 23.83 6.92 30.04
N THR A 179 24.85 6.79 30.89
CA THR A 179 26.24 6.64 30.50
C THR A 179 26.79 5.33 31.09
N LEU A 180 27.97 4.88 30.68
CA LEU A 180 28.57 3.66 31.27
C LEU A 180 28.69 3.75 32.77
N ASP A 181 29.05 4.93 33.32
CA ASP A 181 29.21 5.14 34.76
C ASP A 181 27.89 5.31 35.52
N SER A 182 26.81 5.60 34.83
CA SER A 182 25.48 5.89 35.39
C SER A 182 24.38 4.94 34.94
N LEU A 183 24.74 3.85 34.26
CA LEU A 183 23.76 2.84 33.77
C LEU A 183 23.20 2.11 35.02
N PRO A 184 21.89 2.20 35.24
CA PRO A 184 21.30 1.57 36.45
C PRO A 184 21.03 0.07 36.23
N GLU A 185 20.80 -0.65 37.33
CA GLU A 185 20.35 -2.05 37.32
C GLU A 185 18.94 -2.17 36.68
N ASP A 186 18.57 -3.38 36.29
CA ASP A 186 17.34 -3.72 35.55
C ASP A 186 16.09 -3.12 36.16
N GLU A 187 15.92 -3.20 37.49
CA GLU A 187 14.74 -2.69 38.19
C GLU A 187 14.51 -1.20 37.89
N LYS A 188 15.57 -0.41 37.86
CA LYS A 188 15.48 1.03 37.56
C LYS A 188 15.29 1.29 36.06
N LEU A 189 15.88 0.49 35.17
CA LEU A 189 15.68 0.57 33.73
C LEU A 189 14.20 0.33 33.37
N TYR A 190 13.58 -0.70 33.98
CA TYR A 190 12.15 -0.96 33.76
C TYR A 190 11.25 0.12 34.39
N LEU A 191 11.61 0.65 35.57
CA LEU A 191 10.86 1.75 36.17
C LEU A 191 10.88 3.00 35.27
N ASP A 192 12.02 3.29 34.66
CA ASP A 192 12.11 4.44 33.75
C ASP A 192 11.31 4.18 32.48
N LEU A 193 11.37 2.96 31.91
CA LEU A 193 10.54 2.57 30.76
C LEU A 193 9.03 2.71 31.08
N GLN A 194 8.59 2.28 32.26
CA GLN A 194 7.20 2.43 32.68
C GLN A 194 6.72 3.89 32.69
N LYS A 195 7.56 4.84 33.13
CA LYS A 195 7.22 6.27 33.05
C LYS A 195 7.01 6.76 31.61
N PHE A 196 7.81 6.26 30.67
CA PHE A 196 7.61 6.56 29.26
C PHE A 196 6.33 5.92 28.71
N ILE A 197 5.99 4.70 29.16
CA ILE A 197 4.71 4.06 28.84
C ILE A 197 3.53 4.89 29.37
N GLU A 198 3.63 5.39 30.60
CA GLU A 198 2.61 6.28 31.16
C GLU A 198 2.45 7.57 30.33
N ALA A 199 3.55 8.24 29.98
CA ALA A 199 3.53 9.43 29.14
C ALA A 199 2.96 9.12 27.75
N TYR A 200 3.28 7.96 27.22
CA TYR A 200 2.80 7.50 25.91
C TYR A 200 1.30 7.16 25.94
N GLN A 201 0.82 6.55 27.02
CA GLN A 201 -0.61 6.31 27.23
C GLN A 201 -1.39 7.63 27.38
N VAL A 202 -0.88 8.61 28.14
CA VAL A 202 -1.51 9.94 28.21
C VAL A 202 -1.56 10.61 26.83
N TYR A 203 -0.49 10.47 26.04
CA TYR A 203 -0.50 10.93 24.66
C TYR A 203 -1.60 10.24 23.84
N TYR A 204 -1.71 8.91 23.93
CA TYR A 204 -2.77 8.16 23.29
C TYR A 204 -4.16 8.64 23.71
N ASP A 205 -4.39 8.75 25.01
CA ASP A 205 -5.70 9.15 25.54
C ASP A 205 -6.09 10.56 25.08
N ILE A 206 -5.17 11.50 25.06
CA ILE A 206 -5.44 12.88 24.60
C ILE A 206 -5.67 12.93 23.08
N VAL A 207 -4.90 12.18 22.30
CA VAL A 207 -4.95 12.25 20.84
C VAL A 207 -6.08 11.41 20.27
N PHE A 208 -6.39 10.24 20.88
CA PHE A 208 -7.30 9.26 20.29
C PHE A 208 -8.60 9.04 21.08
N THR A 209 -8.68 9.40 22.38
CA THR A 209 -9.91 9.19 23.18
C THR A 209 -10.68 10.48 23.51
N ALA A 210 -10.04 11.64 23.53
CA ALA A 210 -10.72 12.93 23.71
C ALA A 210 -11.71 13.27 22.57
N SER A 211 -11.71 12.52 21.52
CA SER A 211 -12.64 12.62 20.39
C SER A 211 -14.08 12.13 20.71
N ASN A 212 -14.33 11.61 21.91
CA ASN A 212 -15.62 11.03 22.30
C ASN A 212 -16.47 11.88 23.27
N ILE A 213 -16.02 13.07 23.70
CA ILE A 213 -16.81 13.95 24.58
C ILE A 213 -17.05 15.28 23.88
N GLY A 214 -18.30 15.47 23.47
CA GLY A 214 -18.83 16.56 22.66
C GLY A 214 -18.35 17.95 22.98
N ASP A 215 -17.58 18.51 22.05
CA ASP A 215 -17.53 19.91 21.62
C ASP A 215 -16.57 20.14 20.43
N LEU A 216 -16.17 19.08 19.71
CA LEU A 216 -15.28 19.12 18.54
C LEU A 216 -15.97 18.72 17.24
N ALA A 217 -17.24 19.07 17.09
CA ALA A 217 -18.03 18.73 15.91
C ALA A 217 -17.73 19.63 14.68
N LYS A 218 -16.59 20.30 14.58
CA LYS A 218 -16.30 21.16 13.41
C LYS A 218 -14.87 21.16 12.86
N GLU A 219 -13.90 20.41 13.39
CA GLU A 219 -12.51 20.44 12.87
C GLU A 219 -11.83 19.05 12.79
N GLY A 220 -12.54 17.99 12.50
CA GLY A 220 -12.02 16.62 12.47
C GLY A 220 -12.42 15.80 11.24
N GLU A 221 -12.42 16.38 10.02
CA GLU A 221 -12.91 15.67 8.82
C GLU A 221 -11.86 14.86 8.04
N ASN A 222 -10.57 14.82 8.41
CA ASN A 222 -9.55 14.25 7.51
C ASN A 222 -8.85 12.95 7.93
N ASP A 223 -9.23 12.28 9.04
CA ASP A 223 -8.75 10.93 9.37
C ASP A 223 -9.90 9.93 9.55
N LEU A 224 -10.79 9.90 8.59
CA LEU A 224 -11.80 8.86 8.50
C LEU A 224 -11.11 7.52 8.24
N LYS A 225 -11.58 6.45 8.87
CA LYS A 225 -11.22 5.09 8.45
C LYS A 225 -11.44 4.99 6.94
N ALA A 226 -10.63 4.19 6.24
CA ALA A 226 -10.77 4.03 4.79
C ALA A 226 -12.19 3.68 4.36
N ASP A 227 -12.92 2.90 5.16
CA ASP A 227 -14.34 2.57 4.94
C ASP A 227 -15.23 3.83 4.97
N ASP A 228 -15.00 4.75 5.90
CA ASP A 228 -15.74 6.02 5.99
C ASP A 228 -15.43 6.94 4.79
N GLN A 229 -14.18 6.98 4.34
CA GLN A 229 -13.78 7.76 3.15
C GLN A 229 -14.41 7.17 1.89
N ILE A 230 -14.38 5.84 1.73
CA ILE A 230 -15.04 5.14 0.62
C ILE A 230 -16.56 5.37 0.68
N GLY A 231 -17.16 5.32 1.87
CA GLY A 231 -18.58 5.63 2.09
C GLY A 231 -18.94 7.06 1.68
N LYS A 232 -18.09 8.05 1.98
CA LYS A 232 -18.27 9.44 1.52
C LYS A 232 -18.11 9.56 0.00
N ILE A 233 -17.14 8.86 -0.60
CA ILE A 233 -16.98 8.78 -2.05
C ILE A 233 -18.23 8.18 -2.69
N ALA A 234 -18.77 7.09 -2.14
CA ALA A 234 -20.01 6.47 -2.59
C ALA A 234 -21.21 7.45 -2.50
N ALA A 235 -21.33 8.16 -1.38
CA ALA A 235 -22.36 9.18 -1.17
C ALA A 235 -22.22 10.33 -2.19
N PHE A 236 -20.99 10.81 -2.45
CA PHE A 236 -20.74 11.80 -3.50
C PHE A 236 -21.20 11.31 -4.87
N ILE A 237 -20.83 10.09 -5.25
CA ILE A 237 -21.22 9.47 -6.52
C ILE A 237 -22.75 9.36 -6.64
N ASN A 238 -23.42 8.99 -5.55
CA ASN A 238 -24.88 8.88 -5.51
C ASN A 238 -25.56 10.25 -5.75
N THR A 239 -25.00 11.35 -5.26
CA THR A 239 -25.54 12.71 -5.54
C THR A 239 -25.43 13.11 -7.01
N LYS A 240 -24.54 12.47 -7.78
CA LYS A 240 -24.42 12.66 -9.23
C LYS A 240 -25.40 11.77 -10.03
N GLY A 241 -26.29 11.03 -9.35
CA GLY A 241 -27.29 10.16 -9.97
C GLY A 241 -26.75 8.80 -10.44
N PHE A 242 -25.60 8.37 -9.92
CA PHE A 242 -25.02 7.06 -10.20
C PHE A 242 -24.93 6.24 -8.93
N LYS A 243 -25.35 4.98 -9.00
CA LYS A 243 -25.25 4.04 -7.89
C LYS A 243 -24.39 2.87 -8.31
N TYR A 244 -23.30 2.66 -7.57
CA TYR A 244 -22.44 1.51 -7.70
C TYR A 244 -22.54 0.66 -6.44
N ASP A 245 -22.34 -0.63 -6.57
CA ASP A 245 -22.27 -1.55 -5.44
C ASP A 245 -21.10 -1.15 -4.51
N ASP A 246 -21.34 -1.15 -3.20
CA ASP A 246 -20.32 -0.77 -2.20
C ASP A 246 -19.10 -1.70 -2.28
N ASN A 247 -19.33 -3.00 -2.52
CA ASN A 247 -18.24 -3.97 -2.70
C ASN A 247 -17.42 -3.66 -3.96
N LEU A 248 -18.04 -3.11 -5.02
CA LEU A 248 -17.31 -2.69 -6.22
C LEU A 248 -16.38 -1.50 -5.92
N LEU A 249 -16.84 -0.50 -5.16
CA LEU A 249 -16.02 0.66 -4.80
C LEU A 249 -14.87 0.26 -3.86
N LYS A 250 -15.14 -0.59 -2.86
CA LYS A 250 -14.12 -1.14 -1.97
C LYS A 250 -13.07 -1.96 -2.73
N ASN A 251 -13.53 -2.81 -3.65
CA ASN A 251 -12.67 -3.60 -4.52
C ASN A 251 -11.82 -2.72 -5.47
N PHE A 252 -12.40 -1.67 -6.03
CA PHE A 252 -11.70 -0.71 -6.88
C PHE A 252 -10.60 0.03 -6.09
N PHE A 253 -10.91 0.50 -4.89
CA PHE A 253 -9.96 1.12 -3.98
C PHE A 253 -8.80 0.17 -3.62
N LEU A 254 -9.11 -1.05 -3.14
CA LEU A 254 -8.12 -2.05 -2.78
C LEU A 254 -7.22 -2.42 -3.96
N SER A 255 -7.81 -2.51 -5.17
CA SER A 255 -7.06 -2.80 -6.39
C SER A 255 -6.07 -1.70 -6.75
N LEU A 256 -6.46 -0.41 -6.62
CA LEU A 256 -5.57 0.75 -6.84
C LEU A 256 -4.46 0.83 -5.79
N LYS A 257 -4.79 0.56 -4.50
CA LYS A 257 -3.81 0.56 -3.41
C LYS A 257 -2.78 -0.56 -3.57
N THR A 258 -3.22 -1.73 -4.03
CA THR A 258 -2.31 -2.87 -4.30
C THR A 258 -1.36 -2.58 -5.45
N LYS A 259 -1.90 -2.08 -6.56
CA LYS A 259 -1.13 -1.76 -7.76
C LYS A 259 -1.76 -0.60 -8.51
N PRO A 260 -1.00 0.44 -8.88
CA PRO A 260 -1.54 1.64 -9.52
C PRO A 260 -1.90 1.42 -11.00
N PHE A 261 -2.37 0.22 -11.35
CA PHE A 261 -2.88 -0.12 -12.68
C PHE A 261 -4.07 -1.08 -12.59
N VAL A 262 -5.25 -0.56 -12.89
CA VAL A 262 -6.53 -1.29 -12.84
C VAL A 262 -7.20 -1.27 -14.21
N LEU A 263 -7.77 -2.39 -14.63
CA LEU A 263 -8.61 -2.51 -15.81
C LEU A 263 -10.07 -2.67 -15.40
N LEU A 264 -10.94 -1.82 -15.93
CA LEU A 264 -12.40 -1.96 -15.82
C LEU A 264 -12.91 -2.55 -17.13
N ALA A 265 -13.30 -3.81 -17.12
CA ALA A 265 -13.69 -4.56 -18.31
C ALA A 265 -15.17 -4.95 -18.28
N GLY A 266 -15.89 -4.81 -19.40
CA GLY A 266 -17.31 -5.16 -19.48
C GLY A 266 -17.96 -4.60 -20.73
N THR A 267 -19.28 -4.79 -20.86
CA THR A 267 -20.06 -4.30 -21.99
C THR A 267 -20.05 -2.78 -22.10
N SER A 268 -20.22 -2.26 -23.33
CA SER A 268 -20.29 -0.82 -23.59
C SER A 268 -21.48 -0.19 -22.86
N GLY A 269 -21.32 1.06 -22.41
CA GLY A 269 -22.40 1.80 -21.75
C GLY A 269 -22.67 1.48 -20.27
N THR A 270 -21.93 0.56 -19.65
CA THR A 270 -22.11 0.19 -18.22
C THR A 270 -21.58 1.22 -17.22
N GLY A 271 -20.92 2.28 -17.67
CA GLY A 271 -20.45 3.36 -16.80
C GLY A 271 -19.01 3.23 -16.31
N LYS A 272 -18.16 2.39 -16.94
CA LYS A 272 -16.75 2.20 -16.59
C LYS A 272 -15.96 3.50 -16.48
N THR A 273 -15.90 4.26 -17.58
CA THR A 273 -15.21 5.56 -17.65
C THR A 273 -15.84 6.58 -16.70
N ARG A 274 -17.17 6.48 -16.52
CA ARG A 274 -17.90 7.36 -15.61
C ARG A 274 -17.51 7.12 -14.16
N LEU A 275 -17.32 5.87 -13.73
CA LEU A 275 -16.83 5.53 -12.39
C LEU A 275 -15.47 6.20 -12.12
N VAL A 276 -14.51 6.06 -13.04
CA VAL A 276 -13.16 6.65 -12.87
C VAL A 276 -13.25 8.17 -12.71
N ARG A 277 -14.05 8.82 -13.55
CA ARG A 277 -14.24 10.27 -13.46
C ARG A 277 -14.92 10.68 -12.16
N LEU A 278 -16.00 10.00 -11.74
CA LEU A 278 -16.71 10.32 -10.51
C LEU A 278 -15.85 10.06 -9.26
N PHE A 279 -15.04 9.02 -9.28
CA PHE A 279 -14.05 8.78 -8.23
C PHE A 279 -13.03 9.94 -8.16
N ALA A 280 -12.49 10.36 -9.30
CA ALA A 280 -11.58 11.51 -9.38
C ALA A 280 -12.25 12.84 -8.96
N GLU A 281 -13.56 13.03 -9.28
CA GLU A 281 -14.34 14.17 -8.78
C GLU A 281 -14.49 14.12 -7.26
N ALA A 282 -14.83 12.96 -6.72
CA ALA A 282 -15.04 12.76 -5.28
C ALA A 282 -13.78 13.06 -4.45
N ILE A 283 -12.58 12.70 -4.93
CA ILE A 283 -11.31 13.00 -4.25
C ILE A 283 -10.69 14.36 -4.66
N GLY A 284 -11.46 15.25 -5.30
CA GLY A 284 -10.99 16.57 -5.72
C GLY A 284 -9.89 16.57 -6.79
N ALA A 285 -9.64 15.45 -7.47
CA ALA A 285 -8.65 15.36 -8.54
C ALA A 285 -9.16 15.93 -9.86
N TYR A 286 -10.46 15.81 -10.13
CA TYR A 286 -11.10 16.40 -11.30
C TYR A 286 -11.24 17.92 -11.12
N GLY A 287 -10.88 18.69 -12.15
CA GLY A 287 -10.92 20.16 -12.09
C GLY A 287 -9.66 20.82 -11.50
N SER A 288 -8.87 20.11 -10.69
CA SER A 288 -7.56 20.58 -10.18
C SER A 288 -6.41 20.26 -11.15
N GLY A 289 -6.71 19.57 -12.28
CA GLY A 289 -5.72 19.13 -13.25
C GLY A 289 -4.96 17.87 -12.83
N ARG A 290 -5.46 17.13 -11.83
CA ARG A 290 -4.94 15.83 -11.38
C ARG A 290 -5.72 14.64 -11.95
N TYR A 291 -6.65 14.89 -12.85
CA TYR A 291 -7.35 13.90 -13.65
C TYR A 291 -7.11 14.15 -15.14
N LYS A 292 -6.75 13.10 -15.87
CA LYS A 292 -6.64 13.14 -17.33
C LYS A 292 -7.28 11.90 -17.93
N GLN A 293 -8.17 12.10 -18.89
CA GLN A 293 -8.72 11.03 -19.73
C GLN A 293 -8.07 11.11 -21.11
N VAL A 294 -7.59 9.97 -21.60
CA VAL A 294 -6.97 9.82 -22.91
C VAL A 294 -7.67 8.69 -23.63
N ALA A 295 -8.34 9.00 -24.76
CA ALA A 295 -8.91 7.99 -25.63
C ALA A 295 -7.78 7.30 -26.43
N VAL A 296 -7.70 5.99 -26.33
CA VAL A 296 -6.75 5.18 -27.11
C VAL A 296 -7.20 5.18 -28.57
N LYS A 297 -6.23 5.33 -29.48
CA LYS A 297 -6.51 5.36 -30.92
C LYS A 297 -6.16 4.00 -31.55
N PRO A 298 -6.93 3.56 -32.55
CA PRO A 298 -6.69 2.26 -33.21
C PRO A 298 -5.34 2.16 -33.94
N ASP A 299 -4.73 3.28 -34.26
CA ASP A 299 -3.44 3.39 -34.95
C ASP A 299 -2.22 3.36 -34.03
N TRP A 300 -2.42 3.33 -32.72
CA TRP A 300 -1.31 3.21 -31.78
C TRP A 300 -0.60 1.87 -31.88
N SER A 301 0.70 1.90 -32.10
CA SER A 301 1.49 0.70 -32.39
C SER A 301 2.72 0.53 -31.51
N ASP A 302 3.17 1.58 -30.84
CA ASP A 302 4.34 1.56 -29.97
C ASP A 302 4.24 2.61 -28.85
N SER A 303 5.19 2.64 -27.93
CA SER A 303 5.19 3.51 -26.75
C SER A 303 5.44 4.99 -27.05
N THR A 304 5.82 5.33 -28.28
CA THR A 304 6.05 6.72 -28.69
C THR A 304 4.78 7.55 -28.71
N ASP A 305 3.63 6.92 -28.97
CA ASP A 305 2.31 7.56 -28.90
C ASP A 305 2.00 8.09 -27.48
N LEU A 306 2.50 7.40 -26.45
CA LEU A 306 2.29 7.76 -25.05
C LEU A 306 3.34 8.74 -24.53
N PHE A 307 4.62 8.39 -24.72
CA PHE A 307 5.73 9.11 -24.10
C PHE A 307 6.32 10.18 -25.00
N GLY A 308 6.32 9.97 -26.31
CA GLY A 308 6.89 10.88 -27.28
C GLY A 308 7.98 10.26 -28.13
N HIS A 309 8.42 11.00 -29.11
CA HIS A 309 9.41 10.58 -30.10
C HIS A 309 10.34 11.72 -30.47
N VAL A 310 11.46 11.38 -31.09
CA VAL A 310 12.39 12.36 -31.68
C VAL A 310 11.97 12.63 -33.12
N ASN A 311 11.77 13.90 -33.47
CA ASN A 311 11.44 14.30 -34.83
C ASN A 311 12.67 14.41 -35.75
N LEU A 312 12.47 14.76 -37.02
CA LEU A 312 13.55 14.88 -38.00
C LEU A 312 14.56 16.00 -37.67
N ASP A 313 14.20 16.96 -36.84
CA ASP A 313 15.06 18.05 -36.38
C ASP A 313 15.80 17.69 -35.10
N ASN A 314 15.82 16.43 -34.71
CA ASN A 314 16.38 15.90 -33.45
C ASN A 314 15.78 16.56 -32.19
N LYS A 315 14.53 16.98 -32.25
CA LYS A 315 13.81 17.50 -31.09
C LYS A 315 12.83 16.45 -30.56
N PHE A 316 12.74 16.36 -29.25
CA PHE A 316 11.79 15.49 -28.59
C PHE A 316 10.38 16.11 -28.65
N VAL A 317 9.43 15.35 -29.15
CA VAL A 317 8.00 15.70 -29.19
C VAL A 317 7.29 14.88 -28.13
N PRO A 318 6.76 15.50 -27.05
CA PRO A 318 6.07 14.80 -25.98
C PRO A 318 4.82 14.06 -26.48
N GLY A 319 4.62 12.85 -25.97
CA GLY A 319 3.44 12.03 -26.24
C GLY A 319 2.23 12.39 -25.37
N ALA A 320 1.19 11.59 -25.48
CA ALA A 320 -0.11 11.89 -24.89
C ALA A 320 -0.11 12.01 -23.36
N ILE A 321 0.77 11.32 -22.65
CA ILE A 321 0.73 11.22 -21.19
C ILE A 321 1.96 11.73 -20.45
N ILE A 322 3.11 11.91 -21.12
CA ILE A 322 4.38 12.21 -20.44
C ILE A 322 4.33 13.52 -19.63
N GLU A 323 3.67 14.56 -20.16
CA GLU A 323 3.52 15.84 -19.45
C GLU A 323 2.65 15.70 -18.19
N PHE A 324 1.64 14.83 -18.23
CA PHE A 324 0.79 14.54 -17.07
C PHE A 324 1.55 13.79 -16.00
N ILE A 325 2.40 12.82 -16.40
CA ILE A 325 3.29 12.09 -15.50
C ILE A 325 4.30 13.06 -14.87
N LYS A 326 4.89 13.95 -15.67
CA LYS A 326 5.82 14.97 -15.17
C LYS A 326 5.16 15.89 -14.15
N LYS A 327 3.92 16.31 -14.41
CA LYS A 327 3.15 17.13 -13.47
C LYS A 327 2.91 16.40 -12.15
N ALA A 328 2.61 15.10 -12.18
CA ALA A 328 2.45 14.28 -10.97
C ALA A 328 3.76 14.15 -10.20
N ALA A 329 4.89 13.96 -10.91
CA ALA A 329 6.21 13.87 -10.30
C ALA A 329 6.67 15.19 -9.64
N ASP A 330 6.31 16.33 -10.23
CA ASP A 330 6.67 17.67 -9.72
C ASP A 330 5.76 18.14 -8.58
N ASP A 331 4.66 17.45 -8.30
CA ASP A 331 3.72 17.84 -7.25
C ASP A 331 4.34 17.65 -5.86
N GLN A 332 4.61 18.77 -5.19
CA GLN A 332 5.24 18.77 -3.87
C GLN A 332 4.33 18.21 -2.77
N GLU A 333 3.02 18.29 -2.97
CA GLU A 333 2.02 17.75 -2.03
C GLU A 333 1.80 16.26 -2.25
N LYS A 334 2.31 15.70 -3.36
CA LYS A 334 2.15 14.29 -3.71
C LYS A 334 0.68 13.83 -3.69
N LEU A 335 -0.26 14.69 -4.10
CA LEU A 335 -1.67 14.33 -4.15
C LEU A 335 -1.94 13.29 -5.26
N PRO A 336 -2.97 12.44 -5.14
CA PRO A 336 -3.27 11.42 -6.15
C PRO A 336 -3.59 12.01 -7.52
N TYR A 337 -2.94 11.50 -8.57
CA TYR A 337 -3.19 11.78 -9.98
C TYR A 337 -3.83 10.56 -10.65
N ILE A 338 -4.95 10.76 -11.31
CA ILE A 338 -5.70 9.68 -11.96
C ILE A 338 -5.61 9.83 -13.48
N LEU A 339 -5.00 8.87 -14.16
CA LEU A 339 -4.95 8.74 -15.60
C LEU A 339 -5.95 7.68 -16.06
N CYS A 340 -6.95 8.08 -16.83
CA CYS A 340 -7.90 7.16 -17.46
C CYS A 340 -7.50 6.94 -18.92
N LEU A 341 -7.16 5.71 -19.29
CA LEU A 341 -6.97 5.28 -20.68
C LEU A 341 -8.29 4.66 -21.15
N ASP A 342 -9.02 5.43 -21.96
CA ASP A 342 -10.35 5.05 -22.39
C ASP A 342 -10.29 4.16 -23.63
N GLU A 343 -11.09 3.06 -23.63
CA GLU A 343 -11.13 2.05 -24.67
C GLU A 343 -9.74 1.45 -24.97
N MET A 344 -9.05 1.03 -23.92
CA MET A 344 -7.65 0.64 -23.97
C MET A 344 -7.35 -0.50 -24.96
N ASN A 345 -8.34 -1.34 -25.28
CA ASN A 345 -8.23 -2.45 -26.22
C ASN A 345 -8.56 -2.12 -27.69
N LEU A 346 -8.75 -0.84 -28.04
CA LEU A 346 -8.84 -0.42 -29.44
C LEU A 346 -7.54 -0.61 -30.23
N ALA A 347 -6.41 -0.56 -29.51
CA ALA A 347 -5.09 -0.93 -30.03
C ALA A 347 -4.50 -2.08 -29.20
N ARG A 348 -3.44 -2.73 -29.67
CA ARG A 348 -2.79 -3.81 -28.92
C ARG A 348 -1.99 -3.27 -27.77
N VAL A 349 -2.52 -3.45 -26.56
CA VAL A 349 -1.94 -2.93 -25.31
C VAL A 349 -0.51 -3.40 -25.10
N GLU A 350 -0.21 -4.66 -25.40
CA GLU A 350 1.12 -5.24 -25.30
C GLU A 350 2.18 -4.58 -26.20
N TYR A 351 1.78 -3.71 -27.14
CA TYR A 351 2.70 -2.97 -27.98
C TYR A 351 2.85 -1.53 -27.49
N TYR A 352 1.78 -0.73 -27.53
CA TYR A 352 1.89 0.68 -27.20
C TYR A 352 2.11 0.97 -25.70
N PHE A 353 1.74 0.03 -24.82
CA PHE A 353 1.87 0.18 -23.38
C PHE A 353 3.00 -0.68 -22.77
N SER A 354 3.80 -1.37 -23.59
CA SER A 354 4.81 -2.33 -23.16
C SER A 354 5.88 -1.72 -22.25
N ASP A 355 6.37 -0.54 -22.61
CA ASP A 355 7.46 0.12 -21.89
C ASP A 355 6.97 0.58 -20.52
N PHE A 356 5.75 1.15 -20.45
CA PHE A 356 5.14 1.50 -19.18
C PHE A 356 4.98 0.27 -18.27
N LEU A 357 4.45 -0.82 -18.81
CA LEU A 357 4.32 -2.08 -18.06
C LEU A 357 5.67 -2.62 -17.58
N SER A 358 6.72 -2.44 -18.36
CA SER A 358 8.06 -2.90 -17.99
C SER A 358 8.65 -2.03 -16.87
N VAL A 359 8.55 -0.72 -16.99
CA VAL A 359 9.04 0.23 -15.96
C VAL A 359 8.24 0.09 -14.66
N MET A 360 6.93 -0.14 -14.73
CA MET A 360 6.10 -0.36 -13.53
C MET A 360 6.54 -1.60 -12.72
N GLU A 361 7.17 -2.59 -13.35
CA GLU A 361 7.70 -3.77 -12.67
C GLU A 361 9.02 -3.54 -11.94
N THR A 362 9.68 -2.40 -12.19
CA THR A 362 10.91 -2.01 -11.49
C THR A 362 10.63 -1.20 -10.22
N ARG A 363 9.37 -1.13 -9.78
CA ARG A 363 9.01 -0.47 -8.52
C ARG A 363 9.76 -1.11 -7.37
N ASP A 364 10.47 -0.29 -6.62
CA ASP A 364 11.21 -0.70 -5.43
C ASP A 364 11.26 0.45 -4.42
N TRP A 365 11.66 0.15 -3.21
CA TRP A 365 11.88 1.13 -2.17
C TRP A 365 13.25 1.79 -2.34
N ASP A 366 13.27 3.12 -2.44
CA ASP A 366 14.45 3.94 -2.18
C ASP A 366 14.18 4.75 -0.91
N GLU A 367 14.73 4.29 0.20
CA GLU A 367 14.34 4.74 1.55
C GLU A 367 12.85 4.55 1.77
N ASP A 368 12.07 5.63 1.69
CA ASP A 368 10.61 5.65 1.91
C ASP A 368 9.83 6.00 0.63
N GLU A 369 10.51 6.21 -0.49
CA GLU A 369 9.90 6.52 -1.77
C GLU A 369 9.78 5.27 -2.63
N ILE A 370 8.67 5.19 -3.36
CA ILE A 370 8.52 4.18 -4.40
C ILE A 370 9.14 4.78 -5.67
N VAL A 371 10.24 4.18 -6.11
CA VAL A 371 10.95 4.55 -7.33
C VAL A 371 10.79 3.50 -8.41
N THR A 372 11.09 3.88 -9.65
CA THR A 372 11.15 2.98 -10.81
C THR A 372 12.37 3.29 -11.65
N ASP A 373 12.61 2.50 -12.68
CA ASP A 373 13.47 2.93 -13.78
C ASP A 373 12.88 4.13 -14.52
N ASN A 374 13.72 4.84 -15.29
CA ASN A 374 13.29 5.97 -16.10
C ASN A 374 12.36 5.53 -17.22
N LEU A 375 11.29 6.31 -17.46
CA LEU A 375 10.25 6.01 -18.45
C LEU A 375 10.79 6.00 -19.89
N VAL A 376 11.69 6.93 -20.20
CA VAL A 376 12.26 7.06 -21.55
C VAL A 376 13.78 7.05 -21.45
N PRO A 377 14.46 6.22 -22.24
CA PRO A 377 15.93 6.17 -22.24
C PRO A 377 16.57 7.52 -22.57
N LYS A 378 17.63 7.90 -21.85
CA LYS A 378 18.34 9.20 -22.01
C LYS A 378 18.81 9.43 -23.45
N ILE A 379 19.11 8.38 -24.20
CA ILE A 379 19.54 8.49 -25.61
C ILE A 379 18.48 9.19 -26.49
N CYS A 380 17.21 9.07 -26.15
CA CYS A 380 16.11 9.71 -26.89
C CYS A 380 16.14 11.26 -26.81
N TYR A 381 16.88 11.81 -25.85
CA TYR A 381 17.00 13.26 -25.66
C TYR A 381 18.33 13.82 -26.18
N SER A 382 19.23 12.99 -26.73
CA SER A 382 20.62 13.38 -27.08
C SER A 382 20.73 14.58 -28.04
N GLY A 383 19.69 14.87 -28.82
CA GLY A 383 19.60 16.03 -29.70
C GLY A 383 18.88 17.25 -29.13
N ASP A 384 18.26 17.11 -27.94
CA ASP A 384 17.41 18.13 -27.32
C ASP A 384 17.72 18.28 -25.82
N LYS A 385 18.66 19.19 -25.51
CA LYS A 385 19.10 19.45 -24.13
C LYS A 385 17.99 19.97 -23.20
N ASP A 386 17.01 20.65 -23.76
CA ASP A 386 15.88 21.18 -22.97
C ASP A 386 14.95 20.03 -22.57
N ALA A 387 14.63 19.14 -23.50
CA ALA A 387 13.86 17.95 -23.22
C ALA A 387 14.61 16.98 -22.29
N GLU A 388 15.93 16.80 -22.48
CA GLU A 388 16.78 16.01 -21.59
C GLU A 388 16.68 16.50 -20.15
N LYS A 389 16.81 17.81 -19.93
CA LYS A 389 16.72 18.41 -18.59
C LYS A 389 15.33 18.19 -17.93
N ILE A 390 14.27 18.10 -18.73
CA ILE A 390 12.90 17.98 -18.23
C ILE A 390 12.52 16.51 -17.97
N TYR A 391 12.90 15.59 -18.85
CA TYR A 391 12.34 14.23 -18.87
C TYR A 391 13.36 13.10 -18.65
N ALA A 392 14.68 13.36 -18.67
CA ALA A 392 15.67 12.28 -18.65
C ALA A 392 15.69 11.44 -17.39
N ASP A 393 15.27 12.01 -16.26
CA ASP A 393 15.19 11.33 -14.97
C ASP A 393 13.74 11.10 -14.52
N LEU A 394 12.77 11.15 -15.48
CA LEU A 394 11.37 10.97 -15.17
C LEU A 394 11.06 9.48 -14.95
N MET A 395 10.69 9.14 -13.74
CA MET A 395 10.19 7.84 -13.28
C MET A 395 8.64 7.84 -13.24
N ILE A 396 8.04 6.68 -12.96
CA ILE A 396 6.62 6.61 -12.60
C ILE A 396 6.48 7.11 -11.16
N PRO A 397 5.83 8.26 -10.92
CA PRO A 397 5.69 8.78 -9.56
C PRO A 397 4.69 7.96 -8.75
N GLU A 398 4.94 7.83 -7.44
CA GLU A 398 4.14 7.02 -6.52
C GLU A 398 2.67 7.48 -6.35
N ASN A 399 2.37 8.71 -6.75
CA ASN A 399 1.05 9.33 -6.71
C ASN A 399 0.27 9.25 -8.03
N LEU A 400 0.75 8.48 -9.01
CA LEU A 400 0.08 8.25 -10.29
C LEU A 400 -0.67 6.93 -10.30
N TYR A 401 -1.97 6.97 -10.59
CA TYR A 401 -2.86 5.81 -10.69
C TYR A 401 -3.46 5.75 -12.09
N ILE A 402 -3.37 4.59 -12.73
CA ILE A 402 -3.83 4.38 -14.09
C ILE A 402 -5.02 3.43 -14.09
N VAL A 403 -6.08 3.84 -14.77
CA VAL A 403 -7.26 3.01 -14.98
C VAL A 403 -7.53 2.90 -16.47
N GLY A 404 -7.47 1.68 -16.99
CA GLY A 404 -7.87 1.38 -18.35
C GLY A 404 -9.33 0.95 -18.41
N THR A 405 -10.13 1.49 -19.31
CA THR A 405 -11.47 0.97 -19.59
C THR A 405 -11.45 0.10 -20.84
N VAL A 406 -12.25 -0.94 -20.85
CA VAL A 406 -12.22 -1.99 -21.86
C VAL A 406 -13.63 -2.40 -22.24
N ASN A 407 -13.96 -2.36 -23.52
CA ASN A 407 -15.21 -2.84 -24.06
C ASN A 407 -15.02 -4.28 -24.58
N MET A 408 -15.84 -5.21 -24.07
CA MET A 408 -15.74 -6.65 -24.40
C MET A 408 -16.71 -7.10 -25.48
N ASP A 409 -17.69 -6.28 -25.80
CA ASP A 409 -18.76 -6.50 -26.77
C ASP A 409 -18.42 -6.01 -28.19
N GLU A 410 -17.26 -5.40 -28.39
CA GLU A 410 -16.82 -4.86 -29.67
C GLU A 410 -15.70 -5.72 -30.28
N THR A 411 -15.48 -5.59 -31.60
CA THR A 411 -14.37 -6.22 -32.31
C THR A 411 -13.04 -5.56 -31.98
N THR A 412 -12.58 -5.77 -30.77
CA THR A 412 -11.36 -5.18 -30.19
C THR A 412 -10.30 -6.25 -29.98
N PHE A 413 -9.08 -5.83 -29.64
CA PHE A 413 -8.00 -6.78 -29.39
C PHE A 413 -8.14 -7.44 -28.02
N PRO A 414 -7.98 -8.78 -27.91
CA PRO A 414 -7.94 -9.46 -26.62
C PRO A 414 -6.65 -9.12 -25.87
N PHE A 415 -6.70 -9.13 -24.54
CA PHE A 415 -5.50 -8.95 -23.72
C PHE A 415 -4.60 -10.16 -23.73
N SER A 416 -3.31 -9.93 -23.89
CA SER A 416 -2.30 -10.95 -23.65
C SER A 416 -2.17 -11.25 -22.15
N LYS A 417 -1.72 -12.48 -21.80
CA LYS A 417 -1.40 -12.85 -20.41
C LYS A 417 -0.41 -11.87 -19.77
N LYS A 418 0.49 -11.25 -20.57
CA LYS A 418 1.48 -10.26 -20.09
C LYS A 418 0.85 -9.00 -19.52
N VAL A 419 -0.28 -8.57 -20.05
CA VAL A 419 -1.02 -7.39 -19.54
C VAL A 419 -1.83 -7.79 -18.31
N LEU A 420 -2.56 -8.92 -18.38
CA LEU A 420 -3.40 -9.42 -17.28
C LEU A 420 -2.59 -9.72 -16.01
N ASP A 421 -1.34 -10.22 -16.17
CA ASP A 421 -0.44 -10.46 -15.04
C ASP A 421 0.00 -9.19 -14.31
N ARG A 422 -0.16 -8.02 -14.96
CA ARG A 422 0.31 -6.72 -14.46
C ARG A 422 -0.80 -5.77 -14.05
N ALA A 423 -2.05 -6.13 -14.30
CA ALA A 423 -3.21 -5.33 -13.94
C ALA A 423 -4.10 -6.06 -12.93
N ASN A 424 -4.83 -5.29 -12.13
CA ASN A 424 -6.00 -5.79 -11.42
C ASN A 424 -7.21 -5.57 -12.33
N THR A 425 -7.91 -6.65 -12.71
CA THR A 425 -8.98 -6.56 -13.70
C THR A 425 -10.34 -6.74 -13.05
N ILE A 426 -11.15 -5.70 -13.04
CA ILE A 426 -12.48 -5.70 -12.44
C ILE A 426 -13.52 -5.86 -13.55
N GLU A 427 -14.34 -6.92 -13.44
CA GLU A 427 -15.48 -7.11 -14.34
C GLU A 427 -16.60 -6.12 -14.00
N PHE A 428 -17.05 -5.40 -15.02
CA PHE A 428 -18.04 -4.32 -14.94
C PHE A 428 -19.23 -4.60 -15.86
N SER A 429 -19.99 -5.66 -15.51
CA SER A 429 -21.07 -6.17 -16.38
C SER A 429 -22.47 -5.92 -15.86
N TYR A 430 -22.60 -5.45 -14.61
CA TYR A 430 -23.90 -5.20 -13.99
C TYR A 430 -24.18 -3.71 -13.83
N VAL A 431 -25.41 -3.30 -14.16
CA VAL A 431 -25.90 -1.93 -13.96
C VAL A 431 -27.16 -2.00 -13.09
N ASP A 432 -27.15 -1.28 -11.97
CA ASP A 432 -28.32 -1.09 -11.13
C ASP A 432 -29.17 0.07 -11.71
N PHE A 433 -30.34 -0.26 -12.23
CA PHE A 433 -31.31 0.71 -12.76
C PHE A 433 -32.27 1.25 -11.68
N ASN A 434 -32.12 0.84 -10.42
CA ASN A 434 -32.95 1.37 -9.36
C ASN A 434 -32.57 2.83 -9.10
N LEU A 435 -33.53 3.71 -9.23
CA LEU A 435 -33.37 5.11 -8.86
C LEU A 435 -33.53 5.26 -7.35
N PRO A 436 -32.80 6.19 -6.71
CA PRO A 436 -33.02 6.49 -5.29
C PRO A 436 -34.44 7.06 -5.09
N ASP A 437 -35.06 6.72 -3.97
CA ASP A 437 -36.42 7.16 -3.62
C ASP A 437 -36.54 8.69 -3.54
N GLU A 438 -35.46 9.38 -3.19
CA GLU A 438 -35.37 10.84 -3.15
C GLU A 438 -34.10 11.34 -3.86
N ILE A 439 -34.26 12.32 -4.74
CA ILE A 439 -33.12 13.02 -5.34
C ILE A 439 -32.67 14.08 -4.32
N SER A 440 -31.56 13.80 -3.63
CA SER A 440 -30.92 14.83 -2.81
C SER A 440 -30.28 15.89 -3.73
N VAL A 441 -30.79 17.11 -3.67
CA VAL A 441 -30.26 18.26 -4.42
C VAL A 441 -29.03 18.89 -3.70
N LYS A 442 -28.64 18.36 -2.53
CA LYS A 442 -27.47 18.85 -1.82
C LYS A 442 -26.19 18.45 -2.58
N GLU A 443 -25.41 19.43 -2.99
CA GLU A 443 -24.06 19.16 -3.48
C GLU A 443 -23.27 18.44 -2.36
N ALA A 444 -22.77 17.25 -2.66
CA ALA A 444 -21.85 16.59 -1.75
C ALA A 444 -20.49 17.24 -1.84
N GLU A 445 -19.87 17.45 -0.69
CA GLU A 445 -18.50 17.95 -0.62
C GLU A 445 -17.53 16.88 -1.08
N THR A 446 -16.41 17.32 -1.68
CA THR A 446 -15.31 16.42 -2.06
C THR A 446 -14.64 15.87 -0.80
N VAL A 447 -14.14 14.67 -0.89
CA VAL A 447 -13.36 14.02 0.17
C VAL A 447 -11.90 14.43 0.00
N GLU A 448 -11.35 15.15 0.94
CA GLU A 448 -9.93 15.44 0.93
C GLU A 448 -9.14 14.17 1.25
N VAL A 449 -8.28 13.75 0.33
CA VAL A 449 -7.39 12.61 0.50
C VAL A 449 -5.96 13.03 0.13
N ASN A 450 -4.99 12.54 0.91
CA ASN A 450 -3.58 12.57 0.54
C ASN A 450 -3.21 11.27 -0.24
N ASN A 451 -1.96 11.13 -0.66
CA ASN A 451 -1.54 9.95 -1.41
C ASN A 451 -1.54 8.66 -0.57
N ASP A 452 -1.41 8.73 0.75
CA ASP A 452 -1.40 7.54 1.63
C ASP A 452 -2.69 6.74 1.52
N PHE A 453 -3.80 7.41 1.14
CA PHE A 453 -5.07 6.74 0.86
C PHE A 453 -4.94 5.65 -0.21
N LEU A 454 -4.19 5.91 -1.30
CA LEU A 454 -4.04 4.99 -2.43
C LEU A 454 -2.63 4.40 -2.56
N ARG A 455 -1.63 4.97 -1.90
CA ARG A 455 -0.23 4.55 -1.98
C ARG A 455 -0.05 3.11 -1.49
N ALA A 456 0.77 2.34 -2.19
CA ALA A 456 1.16 1.01 -1.75
C ALA A 456 2.10 1.09 -0.53
N ASP A 457 1.87 0.21 0.46
CA ASP A 457 2.73 0.00 1.63
C ASP A 457 3.53 -1.30 1.51
N TYR A 458 3.20 -2.15 0.53
CA TYR A 458 3.83 -3.43 0.27
C TYR A 458 4.35 -3.50 -1.16
N LEU A 459 5.64 -3.76 -1.34
CA LEU A 459 6.28 -4.04 -2.62
C LEU A 459 7.02 -5.38 -2.60
N ASN A 460 7.53 -5.78 -1.43
CA ASN A 460 8.30 -6.98 -1.26
C ASN A 460 7.71 -7.87 -0.16
N LEU A 461 7.32 -9.10 -0.52
CA LEU A 461 6.67 -10.03 0.39
C LEU A 461 7.51 -10.37 1.64
N ARG A 462 8.83 -10.42 1.52
CA ARG A 462 9.71 -10.83 2.63
C ARG A 462 9.99 -9.71 3.61
N THR A 463 10.23 -8.51 3.10
CA THR A 463 10.61 -7.36 3.92
C THR A 463 9.43 -6.65 4.51
N ASP A 464 8.35 -6.49 3.72
CA ASP A 464 7.24 -5.63 4.07
C ASP A 464 6.12 -6.38 4.80
N CYS A 465 5.99 -7.71 4.56
CA CYS A 465 4.90 -8.52 5.14
C CYS A 465 5.37 -9.47 6.27
N SER A 466 6.56 -9.26 6.83
CA SER A 466 7.11 -10.13 7.88
C SER A 466 6.20 -10.25 9.11
N ASP A 467 5.49 -9.19 9.45
CA ASP A 467 4.62 -9.10 10.62
C ASP A 467 3.27 -9.81 10.41
N HIS A 468 2.90 -10.08 9.16
CA HIS A 468 1.66 -10.76 8.74
C HIS A 468 1.92 -12.18 8.22
N TRP A 469 3.05 -12.80 8.60
CA TRP A 469 3.53 -14.03 7.94
C TRP A 469 2.59 -15.23 8.08
N GLU A 470 1.76 -15.30 9.10
CA GLU A 470 0.74 -16.34 9.26
C GLU A 470 -0.38 -16.18 8.22
N THR A 471 -0.91 -14.96 8.07
CA THR A 471 -1.88 -14.61 7.03
C THR A 471 -1.30 -14.85 5.63
N VAL A 472 -0.04 -14.44 5.40
CA VAL A 472 0.67 -14.70 4.14
C VAL A 472 0.69 -16.19 3.80
N LYS A 473 1.03 -17.07 4.76
CA LYS A 473 1.03 -18.53 4.53
C LYS A 473 -0.35 -19.06 4.21
N ASN A 474 -1.37 -18.67 4.96
CA ASN A 474 -2.74 -19.12 4.74
C ASN A 474 -3.23 -18.75 3.32
N ILE A 475 -3.00 -17.53 2.89
CA ILE A 475 -3.36 -17.09 1.53
C ILE A 475 -2.54 -17.85 0.48
N ASN A 476 -1.25 -18.02 0.71
CA ASN A 476 -0.37 -18.75 -0.20
C ASN A 476 -0.80 -20.22 -0.37
N ASP A 477 -1.27 -20.88 0.69
CA ASP A 477 -1.74 -22.27 0.62
C ASP A 477 -3.02 -22.37 -0.23
N LYS A 478 -3.98 -21.44 -0.06
CA LYS A 478 -5.17 -21.34 -0.92
C LYS A 478 -4.80 -21.09 -2.39
N LEU A 479 -3.85 -20.20 -2.64
CA LEU A 479 -3.37 -19.92 -4.00
C LEU A 479 -2.62 -21.12 -4.60
N SER A 480 -1.91 -21.89 -3.81
CA SER A 480 -1.20 -23.09 -4.25
C SER A 480 -2.16 -24.18 -4.70
N GLU A 481 -3.29 -24.35 -3.99
CA GLU A 481 -4.35 -25.27 -4.39
C GLU A 481 -4.95 -24.88 -5.75
N ILE A 482 -5.33 -23.60 -5.92
CA ILE A 482 -5.85 -23.06 -7.19
C ILE A 482 -4.82 -23.23 -8.30
N ASN A 483 -3.56 -22.89 -8.04
CA ASN A 483 -2.49 -22.95 -9.04
C ASN A 483 -2.22 -24.38 -9.49
N GLY A 484 -2.32 -25.36 -8.59
CA GLY A 484 -2.21 -26.78 -8.92
C GLY A 484 -3.31 -27.28 -9.88
N VAL A 485 -4.51 -26.69 -9.83
CA VAL A 485 -5.57 -26.94 -10.82
C VAL A 485 -5.22 -26.32 -12.17
N LEU A 486 -4.74 -25.08 -12.16
CA LEU A 486 -4.40 -24.32 -13.38
C LEU A 486 -3.18 -24.88 -14.12
N GLU A 487 -2.23 -25.50 -13.40
CA GLU A 487 -1.01 -26.10 -13.96
C GLU A 487 -1.34 -27.20 -14.96
N LYS A 488 -2.44 -27.93 -14.76
CA LYS A 488 -2.91 -28.99 -15.69
C LYS A 488 -3.14 -28.49 -17.12
N GLY A 489 -3.41 -27.19 -17.30
CA GLY A 489 -3.71 -26.58 -18.60
C GLY A 489 -2.83 -25.38 -18.94
N ASP A 490 -1.61 -25.31 -18.41
CA ASP A 490 -0.65 -24.23 -18.67
C ASP A 490 -1.22 -22.82 -18.41
N ALA A 491 -2.22 -22.73 -17.50
CA ALA A 491 -2.84 -21.47 -17.08
C ALA A 491 -2.33 -20.97 -15.70
N HIS A 492 -1.35 -21.68 -15.13
CA HIS A 492 -0.76 -21.33 -13.84
C HIS A 492 -0.13 -19.93 -13.83
N PHE A 493 0.04 -19.38 -12.63
CA PHE A 493 0.61 -18.06 -12.41
C PHE A 493 1.91 -18.13 -11.60
N GLY A 494 2.70 -17.05 -11.68
CA GLY A 494 3.99 -16.94 -11.01
C GLY A 494 3.94 -16.09 -9.73
N TYR A 495 5.12 -15.84 -9.17
CA TYR A 495 5.31 -15.14 -7.90
C TYR A 495 4.69 -13.75 -7.87
N ARG A 496 4.76 -12.98 -8.95
CA ARG A 496 4.18 -11.64 -9.03
C ARG A 496 2.70 -11.62 -8.68
N MET A 497 1.91 -12.46 -9.35
CA MET A 497 0.48 -12.54 -9.11
C MET A 497 0.17 -13.01 -7.69
N ARG A 498 0.93 -13.99 -7.18
CA ARG A 498 0.83 -14.45 -5.79
C ARG A 498 1.02 -13.27 -4.81
N ASP A 499 2.10 -12.50 -5.00
CA ASP A 499 2.45 -11.40 -4.10
C ASP A 499 1.39 -10.30 -4.14
N GLU A 500 0.89 -9.94 -5.33
CA GLU A 500 -0.19 -8.96 -5.48
C GLU A 500 -1.50 -9.39 -4.80
N VAL A 501 -1.89 -10.67 -4.93
CA VAL A 501 -3.07 -11.19 -4.21
C VAL A 501 -2.86 -11.13 -2.70
N ILE A 502 -1.68 -11.50 -2.22
CA ILE A 502 -1.36 -11.41 -0.79
C ILE A 502 -1.43 -9.96 -0.30
N PHE A 503 -0.83 -9.00 -1.00
CA PHE A 503 -0.89 -7.57 -0.65
C PHE A 503 -2.34 -7.05 -0.60
N TYR A 504 -3.16 -7.40 -1.59
CA TYR A 504 -4.58 -7.05 -1.59
C TYR A 504 -5.31 -7.58 -0.35
N MET A 505 -5.06 -8.84 0.02
CA MET A 505 -5.69 -9.48 1.17
C MET A 505 -5.21 -8.87 2.49
N LEU A 506 -3.94 -8.51 2.60
CA LEU A 506 -3.39 -7.80 3.77
C LEU A 506 -4.01 -6.41 3.92
N TYR A 507 -4.12 -5.63 2.84
CA TYR A 507 -4.83 -4.35 2.90
C TYR A 507 -6.30 -4.51 3.32
N ASN A 508 -6.97 -5.54 2.81
CA ASN A 508 -8.34 -5.80 3.22
C ASN A 508 -8.46 -6.15 4.71
N GLU A 509 -7.54 -6.96 5.25
CA GLU A 509 -7.48 -7.32 6.66
C GLU A 509 -7.23 -6.09 7.53
N GLU A 510 -6.24 -5.27 7.20
CA GLU A 510 -5.86 -4.05 7.94
C GLU A 510 -6.97 -2.99 7.95
N LEU A 511 -7.63 -2.80 6.81
CA LEU A 511 -8.65 -1.76 6.64
C LEU A 511 -10.06 -2.24 6.98
N GLY A 512 -10.28 -3.56 7.10
CA GLY A 512 -11.56 -4.17 7.46
C GLY A 512 -12.69 -3.87 6.47
N LEU A 513 -12.40 -3.80 5.16
CA LEU A 513 -13.34 -3.32 4.15
C LEU A 513 -14.33 -4.37 3.69
N LEU A 514 -13.85 -5.57 3.43
CA LEU A 514 -14.63 -6.72 2.96
C LEU A 514 -14.38 -7.92 3.89
N SER A 515 -15.29 -8.88 3.93
CA SER A 515 -14.98 -10.17 4.55
C SER A 515 -13.82 -10.85 3.80
N GLU A 516 -13.05 -11.69 4.48
CA GLU A 516 -11.95 -12.44 3.86
C GLU A 516 -12.40 -13.22 2.62
N LYS A 517 -13.58 -13.86 2.69
CA LYS A 517 -14.15 -14.61 1.58
C LYS A 517 -14.50 -13.73 0.38
N GLU A 518 -15.15 -12.58 0.60
CA GLU A 518 -15.48 -11.64 -0.46
C GLU A 518 -14.24 -11.05 -1.11
N ALA A 519 -13.22 -10.71 -0.32
CA ALA A 519 -11.94 -10.20 -0.81
C ALA A 519 -11.22 -11.24 -1.67
N PHE A 520 -11.17 -12.51 -1.23
CA PHE A 520 -10.53 -13.58 -1.98
C PHE A 520 -11.33 -13.97 -3.23
N ASP A 521 -12.66 -13.94 -3.18
CA ASP A 521 -13.55 -14.14 -4.33
C ASP A 521 -13.29 -13.08 -5.41
N ASN A 522 -13.16 -11.81 -5.02
CA ASN A 522 -12.76 -10.74 -5.93
C ASN A 522 -11.38 -11.03 -6.58
N GLN A 523 -10.42 -11.60 -5.84
CA GLN A 523 -9.10 -11.92 -6.40
C GLN A 523 -9.15 -13.12 -7.36
N ILE A 524 -9.98 -14.13 -7.10
CA ILE A 524 -10.23 -15.23 -8.07
C ILE A 524 -10.81 -14.64 -9.36
N MET A 525 -11.81 -13.76 -9.26
CA MET A 525 -12.42 -13.09 -10.41
C MET A 525 -11.44 -12.23 -11.20
N GLN A 526 -10.52 -11.52 -10.53
CA GLN A 526 -9.63 -10.55 -11.16
C GLN A 526 -8.36 -11.17 -11.73
N LYS A 527 -7.81 -12.17 -11.06
CA LYS A 527 -6.47 -12.69 -11.34
C LYS A 527 -6.49 -14.12 -11.90
N VAL A 528 -7.42 -14.96 -11.46
CA VAL A 528 -7.46 -16.38 -11.83
C VAL A 528 -8.29 -16.60 -13.09
N LEU A 529 -9.58 -16.26 -13.04
CA LEU A 529 -10.52 -16.59 -14.13
C LEU A 529 -10.19 -15.90 -15.46
N PRO A 530 -9.68 -14.66 -15.53
CA PRO A 530 -9.32 -14.01 -16.79
C PRO A 530 -8.26 -14.73 -17.62
N ARG A 531 -7.52 -15.65 -17.02
CA ARG A 531 -6.47 -16.45 -17.67
C ARG A 531 -6.99 -17.69 -18.37
N ILE A 532 -8.25 -18.09 -18.09
CA ILE A 532 -8.86 -19.32 -18.56
C ILE A 532 -9.62 -19.03 -19.85
N GLN A 533 -9.14 -19.62 -20.93
CA GLN A 533 -9.80 -19.60 -22.23
C GLN A 533 -9.40 -20.81 -23.06
N GLY A 534 -10.27 -21.27 -23.92
CA GLY A 534 -9.95 -22.37 -24.86
C GLY A 534 -11.14 -23.22 -25.23
N SER A 535 -10.86 -24.17 -26.13
CA SER A 535 -11.83 -25.14 -26.69
C SER A 535 -11.52 -26.60 -26.32
N SER A 536 -10.58 -26.83 -25.41
CA SER A 536 -10.19 -28.20 -25.05
C SER A 536 -11.02 -28.71 -23.86
N GLU A 537 -11.27 -30.03 -23.83
CA GLU A 537 -11.88 -30.70 -22.67
C GLU A 537 -11.07 -30.47 -21.37
N LEU A 538 -9.76 -30.23 -21.52
CA LEU A 538 -8.89 -29.88 -20.41
C LEU A 538 -9.31 -28.53 -19.78
N THR A 539 -9.69 -27.55 -20.62
CA THR A 539 -10.22 -26.23 -20.13
C THR A 539 -11.50 -26.43 -19.34
N ALA A 540 -12.42 -27.27 -19.82
CA ALA A 540 -13.66 -27.60 -19.11
C ALA A 540 -13.37 -28.29 -17.76
N ASN A 541 -12.40 -29.21 -17.73
CA ASN A 541 -12.02 -29.91 -16.50
C ASN A 541 -11.38 -28.96 -15.46
N ILE A 542 -10.59 -27.99 -15.89
CA ILE A 542 -10.07 -26.92 -15.01
C ILE A 542 -11.22 -26.12 -14.41
N LEU A 543 -12.21 -25.72 -15.20
CA LEU A 543 -13.38 -25.00 -14.70
C LEU A 543 -14.18 -25.84 -13.67
N ARG A 544 -14.35 -27.15 -13.94
CA ARG A 544 -15.02 -28.06 -13.00
C ARG A 544 -14.23 -28.24 -11.69
N ASP A 545 -12.91 -28.33 -11.75
CA ASP A 545 -12.07 -28.44 -10.56
C ASP A 545 -12.04 -27.13 -9.76
N LEU A 546 -11.97 -25.97 -10.42
CA LEU A 546 -12.08 -24.66 -9.75
C LEU A 546 -13.45 -24.44 -9.13
N PHE A 547 -14.52 -24.90 -9.79
CA PHE A 547 -15.86 -24.83 -9.20
C PHE A 547 -15.95 -25.55 -7.85
N LYS A 548 -15.31 -26.73 -7.73
CA LYS A 548 -15.28 -27.47 -6.46
C LYS A 548 -14.61 -26.67 -5.35
N ILE A 549 -13.53 -25.98 -5.66
CA ILE A 549 -12.85 -25.08 -4.70
C ILE A 549 -13.76 -23.91 -4.33
N CYS A 550 -14.42 -23.29 -5.32
CA CYS A 550 -15.25 -22.12 -5.08
C CYS A 550 -16.57 -22.47 -4.37
N ALA A 551 -17.15 -23.60 -4.64
CA ALA A 551 -18.41 -24.07 -4.03
C ALA A 551 -18.23 -24.72 -2.64
N GLY A 552 -17.00 -25.10 -2.28
CA GLY A 552 -16.64 -25.65 -0.96
C GLY A 552 -17.13 -27.07 -0.68
N SER A 553 -18.40 -27.38 -0.92
CA SER A 553 -19.02 -28.68 -0.57
C SER A 553 -19.46 -29.52 -1.78
N PHE A 554 -19.17 -29.09 -2.98
CA PHE A 554 -19.60 -29.79 -4.19
C PHE A 554 -18.76 -31.05 -4.48
N THR A 555 -19.42 -32.22 -4.52
CA THR A 555 -18.75 -33.54 -4.68
C THR A 555 -18.93 -34.18 -6.06
N GLY A 556 -19.34 -33.43 -7.08
CA GLY A 556 -19.56 -33.96 -8.43
C GLY A 556 -18.32 -34.59 -9.06
N LYS A 557 -18.47 -35.72 -9.75
CA LYS A 557 -17.37 -36.38 -10.48
C LYS A 557 -17.14 -35.69 -11.83
N ASN A 558 -15.87 -35.57 -12.23
CA ASN A 558 -15.51 -35.06 -13.56
C ASN A 558 -16.18 -35.88 -14.68
N GLY A 559 -16.68 -35.23 -15.73
CA GLY A 559 -17.40 -35.83 -16.84
C GLY A 559 -18.89 -36.09 -16.62
N GLN A 560 -19.43 -35.90 -15.41
CA GLN A 560 -20.85 -36.02 -15.11
C GLN A 560 -21.48 -34.67 -14.68
N THR A 561 -20.70 -33.60 -14.62
CA THR A 561 -21.11 -32.31 -14.14
C THR A 561 -21.09 -31.33 -15.31
N ASP A 562 -22.25 -30.83 -15.66
CA ASP A 562 -22.45 -29.75 -16.63
C ASP A 562 -22.76 -28.44 -15.92
N GLY A 563 -22.66 -27.31 -16.64
CA GLY A 563 -22.90 -25.98 -16.10
C GLY A 563 -24.30 -25.82 -15.51
N CYS A 564 -25.30 -26.48 -16.08
CA CYS A 564 -26.67 -26.45 -15.58
C CYS A 564 -26.81 -27.12 -14.20
N LYS A 565 -26.14 -28.25 -13.97
CA LYS A 565 -26.14 -28.92 -12.65
C LYS A 565 -25.40 -28.12 -11.60
N MET A 566 -24.34 -27.40 -11.97
CA MET A 566 -23.62 -26.49 -11.08
C MET A 566 -24.49 -25.30 -10.68
N GLU A 567 -25.20 -24.67 -11.62
CA GLU A 567 -26.14 -23.59 -11.33
C GLU A 567 -27.28 -24.06 -10.39
N ASN A 568 -27.86 -25.23 -10.67
CA ASN A 568 -28.87 -25.80 -9.79
C ASN A 568 -28.35 -26.07 -8.37
N TYR A 569 -27.11 -26.55 -8.26
CA TYR A 569 -26.45 -26.74 -6.98
C TYR A 569 -26.32 -25.42 -6.20
N LEU A 570 -25.89 -24.33 -6.86
CA LEU A 570 -25.78 -23.01 -6.23
C LEU A 570 -27.15 -22.45 -5.79
N ALA A 571 -28.23 -22.78 -6.54
CA ALA A 571 -29.57 -22.33 -6.22
C ALA A 571 -30.21 -23.10 -5.03
N GLU A 572 -29.82 -24.35 -4.80
CA GLU A 572 -30.42 -25.27 -3.84
C GLU A 572 -29.67 -25.38 -2.51
N ASN A 573 -28.42 -24.89 -2.45
CA ASN A 573 -27.55 -25.06 -1.28
C ASN A 573 -27.15 -23.71 -0.64
N ASP A 574 -26.54 -23.80 0.54
CA ASP A 574 -25.95 -22.65 1.22
C ASP A 574 -24.97 -21.90 0.31
N PRO A 575 -24.76 -20.58 0.52
CA PRO A 575 -23.91 -19.80 -0.35
C PRO A 575 -22.51 -20.44 -0.44
N ALA A 576 -22.02 -20.52 -1.67
CA ALA A 576 -20.67 -21.00 -1.97
C ALA A 576 -19.61 -20.19 -1.18
N ASP A 577 -18.43 -20.77 -0.96
CA ASP A 577 -17.33 -20.06 -0.30
C ASP A 577 -16.91 -18.82 -1.10
N TYR A 578 -16.96 -18.92 -2.45
CA TYR A 578 -16.66 -17.83 -3.38
C TYR A 578 -17.76 -17.71 -4.45
N PRO A 579 -18.90 -17.07 -4.10
CA PRO A 579 -20.11 -17.14 -4.92
C PRO A 579 -19.98 -16.48 -6.29
N LYS A 580 -19.33 -15.30 -6.40
CA LYS A 580 -19.13 -14.60 -7.69
C LYS A 580 -18.32 -15.45 -8.66
N SER A 581 -17.24 -16.06 -8.15
CA SER A 581 -16.38 -16.94 -8.94
C SER A 581 -17.11 -18.22 -9.35
N ALA A 582 -17.88 -18.82 -8.45
CA ALA A 582 -18.66 -20.03 -8.75
C ALA A 582 -19.70 -19.77 -9.84
N GLU A 583 -20.45 -18.67 -9.76
CA GLU A 583 -21.41 -18.27 -10.80
C GLU A 583 -20.74 -17.99 -12.15
N LYS A 584 -19.59 -17.30 -12.14
CA LYS A 584 -18.83 -17.02 -13.37
C LYS A 584 -18.33 -18.29 -14.01
N ILE A 585 -17.83 -19.23 -13.21
CA ILE A 585 -17.37 -20.54 -13.70
C ILE A 585 -18.54 -21.31 -14.35
N CYS A 586 -19.73 -21.30 -13.76
CA CYS A 586 -20.91 -21.91 -14.38
C CYS A 586 -21.21 -21.31 -15.75
N LYS A 587 -21.20 -19.97 -15.87
CA LYS A 587 -21.41 -19.26 -17.14
C LYS A 587 -20.34 -19.62 -18.18
N MET A 588 -19.08 -19.70 -17.77
CA MET A 588 -17.96 -20.10 -18.64
C MET A 588 -18.10 -21.55 -19.10
N LEU A 589 -18.51 -22.47 -18.22
CA LEU A 589 -18.68 -23.87 -18.56
C LEU A 589 -19.89 -24.09 -19.51
N ARG A 590 -21.03 -23.43 -19.25
CA ARG A 590 -22.19 -23.47 -20.16
C ARG A 590 -21.82 -23.01 -21.56
N ARG A 591 -21.09 -21.90 -21.65
CA ARG A 591 -20.62 -21.41 -22.95
C ARG A 591 -19.72 -22.42 -23.66
N TYR A 592 -18.82 -23.09 -22.92
CA TYR A 592 -18.03 -24.18 -23.48
C TYR A 592 -18.91 -25.31 -24.02
N GLU A 593 -19.98 -25.68 -23.29
CA GLU A 593 -20.92 -26.73 -23.68
C GLU A 593 -21.76 -26.36 -24.90
N ASP A 594 -22.10 -25.08 -25.06
CA ASP A 594 -22.93 -24.58 -26.15
C ASP A 594 -22.10 -24.27 -27.43
N ASP A 595 -20.90 -23.72 -27.28
CA ASP A 595 -20.09 -23.15 -28.36
C ASP A 595 -18.77 -23.86 -28.60
N ASP A 596 -18.45 -24.93 -27.87
CA ASP A 596 -17.15 -25.64 -27.86
C ASP A 596 -15.95 -24.71 -27.56
N PHE A 597 -16.21 -23.53 -26.97
CA PHE A 597 -15.21 -22.54 -26.61
C PHE A 597 -15.66 -21.74 -25.41
N THR A 598 -14.72 -21.39 -24.55
CA THR A 598 -14.98 -20.51 -23.44
C THR A 598 -13.89 -19.46 -23.24
N SER A 599 -14.28 -18.31 -22.71
CA SER A 599 -13.40 -17.25 -22.26
C SER A 599 -14.08 -16.49 -21.13
N PHE A 600 -13.29 -15.94 -20.22
CA PHE A 600 -13.80 -15.06 -19.17
C PHE A 600 -14.50 -13.79 -19.73
N TRP A 601 -14.01 -13.33 -20.87
CA TRP A 601 -14.31 -12.01 -21.43
C TRP A 601 -15.56 -11.94 -22.33
N ILE A 602 -16.16 -13.03 -22.63
CA ILE A 602 -17.26 -13.10 -23.60
C ILE A 602 -18.58 -13.30 -22.86
#